data_43c8d7edc4323ee366ed05e4e159c37b
#
_entry.id   43c8d7edc4323ee366ed05e4e159c37b
#
_cell.length_a   1.000
_cell.length_b   1.000
_cell.length_c   1.000
_cell.angle_alpha   90.00
_cell.angle_beta   90.00
_cell.angle_gamma   90.00
#
_symmetry.space_group_name_H-M   'P 1'
#
loop_
_entity.id
_entity.type
_entity.pdbx_description
1 polymer ?
#
loop_
_entity_poly.entity_id
_entity_poly.type
_entity_poly.pdbx_seq_one_letter_code
_entity_poly.pdbx_strand_id
1 'polypeptide(L)'
;MPAVSSPVGVCIRCLMLVVFFSSSANADRLDAPALKTPRATSGLLLDIAKAGDRLVAVGDQGVILLSDTQGRQWQQADVPTSVMLTAVTFVTDFIGWAVGHDGVLLRTSDAGLNWRVVMTGNELNALQVEQFQRLIDAGGDSAMPELAVDELSYYLDDAIVAQEDGPSLPLLNVFFSDPDHGFVMGAYGLLIATQDGGDSWKVLSHRVPNPDRFHLNAMTGDAHYLYLAGEAGILYRSGDQGEHWEALDSPYEGSFFDINVYRGEVLLAGLRGHLFTSPDQGITWEQVAIDTPSTLSAVASRDNQSLLIAGQGGSVLLGEQSHRLQLLNQSDRRGWSAAVPVKNGWVLVGEKGVKLIDRLGEAISLHASEQKGIAMRAQP
;
A
#
# COMPACT_ATOMS: atom_id res chain seq x y z
N MET A 1 99.25 14.52 -4.26
CA MET A 1 98.47 13.31 -4.48
C MET A 1 97.06 13.59 -3.95
N PRO A 2 96.06 13.81 -4.76
CA PRO A 2 94.67 14.03 -4.31
C PRO A 2 93.89 12.75 -4.48
N ALA A 3 93.02 12.45 -3.50
CA ALA A 3 92.06 11.35 -3.46
C ALA A 3 90.80 11.65 -4.24
N VAL A 4 90.43 10.76 -5.06
CA VAL A 4 89.18 10.77 -5.86
C VAL A 4 88.02 10.29 -5.01
N SER A 5 86.98 11.08 -4.81
CA SER A 5 85.68 10.72 -4.21
C SER A 5 84.68 10.42 -5.30
N SER A 6 84.17 9.24 -5.30
CA SER A 6 83.03 8.81 -6.16
C SER A 6 81.69 9.20 -5.56
N PRO A 7 80.69 9.62 -6.36
CA PRO A 7 79.35 9.91 -5.86
C PRO A 7 78.47 8.67 -5.80
N VAL A 8 77.87 8.50 -4.64
CA VAL A 8 76.82 7.47 -4.38
C VAL A 8 75.53 7.94 -5.02
N GLY A 9 75.05 7.24 -6.02
CA GLY A 9 73.76 7.47 -6.66
C GLY A 9 72.61 6.96 -5.77
N VAL A 10 71.76 7.88 -5.31
CA VAL A 10 70.51 7.56 -4.63
C VAL A 10 69.44 7.30 -5.68
N CYS A 11 69.03 6.03 -5.79
CA CYS A 11 67.94 5.62 -6.64
C CYS A 11 66.59 5.82 -5.89
N ILE A 12 65.89 6.92 -6.16
CA ILE A 12 64.53 7.16 -5.63
C ILE A 12 63.58 6.33 -6.44
N ARG A 13 63.11 5.19 -5.89
CA ARG A 13 61.96 4.45 -6.39
C ARG A 13 60.68 5.23 -6.01
N CYS A 14 60.07 5.93 -6.98
CA CYS A 14 58.72 6.42 -6.85
C CYS A 14 57.74 5.27 -6.77
N LEU A 15 57.22 5.02 -5.56
CA LEU A 15 56.10 4.09 -5.32
C LEU A 15 54.80 4.85 -5.70
N MET A 16 54.24 4.59 -6.90
CA MET A 16 52.90 5.07 -7.26
C MET A 16 51.90 4.30 -6.42
N LEU A 17 51.33 4.96 -5.41
CA LEU A 17 50.20 4.47 -4.65
C LEU A 17 48.94 4.69 -5.55
N VAL A 18 48.49 3.61 -6.21
CA VAL A 18 47.21 3.60 -6.91
C VAL A 18 46.13 3.45 -5.84
N VAL A 19 45.52 4.57 -5.44
CA VAL A 19 44.32 4.58 -4.59
C VAL A 19 43.13 4.19 -5.44
N PHE A 20 42.70 2.93 -5.34
CA PHE A 20 41.40 2.53 -5.85
C PHE A 20 40.34 3.18 -4.97
N PHE A 21 39.70 4.23 -5.45
CA PHE A 21 38.43 4.68 -4.93
C PHE A 21 37.42 3.61 -5.33
N SER A 22 37.13 2.70 -4.40
CA SER A 22 35.92 1.91 -4.47
C SER A 22 34.75 2.87 -4.26
N SER A 23 34.19 3.41 -5.34
CA SER A 23 32.85 3.98 -5.27
C SER A 23 31.94 2.85 -4.85
N SER A 24 31.53 2.84 -3.58
CA SER A 24 30.36 2.06 -3.15
C SER A 24 29.20 2.62 -3.97
N ALA A 25 28.86 1.97 -5.07
CA ALA A 25 27.57 2.20 -5.71
C ALA A 25 26.55 1.72 -4.65
N ASN A 26 25.95 2.66 -3.91
CA ASN A 26 24.71 2.37 -3.24
C ASN A 26 23.73 2.05 -4.36
N ALA A 27 23.38 0.78 -4.52
CA ALA A 27 22.30 0.42 -5.41
C ALA A 27 21.05 1.16 -4.92
N ASP A 28 20.44 1.93 -5.82
CA ASP A 28 19.19 2.61 -5.53
C ASP A 28 18.16 1.54 -5.19
N ARG A 29 17.37 1.75 -4.13
CA ARG A 29 16.32 0.81 -3.70
C ARG A 29 15.31 0.52 -4.79
N LEU A 30 15.08 1.49 -5.68
CA LEU A 30 14.19 1.33 -6.84
C LEU A 30 14.69 0.25 -7.80
N ASP A 31 16.02 0.18 -8.03
CA ASP A 31 16.63 -0.73 -9.00
C ASP A 31 17.22 -1.99 -8.37
N ALA A 32 17.26 -2.05 -7.02
CA ALA A 32 17.78 -3.21 -6.31
C ALA A 32 16.66 -4.24 -6.07
N PRO A 33 16.75 -5.49 -6.56
CA PRO A 33 15.73 -6.49 -6.32
C PRO A 33 15.60 -6.84 -4.83
N ALA A 34 14.39 -7.19 -4.41
CA ALA A 34 14.10 -7.64 -3.05
C ALA A 34 14.93 -8.87 -2.66
N LEU A 35 15.57 -8.82 -1.51
CA LEU A 35 16.35 -9.96 -1.01
C LEU A 35 15.44 -11.06 -0.49
N LYS A 36 15.65 -12.30 -0.94
CA LYS A 36 14.96 -13.47 -0.40
C LYS A 36 15.49 -13.81 0.97
N THR A 37 14.58 -13.93 1.94
CA THR A 37 14.94 -14.24 3.34
C THR A 37 13.98 -15.27 3.94
N PRO A 38 14.51 -16.25 4.72
CA PRO A 38 13.66 -17.18 5.47
C PRO A 38 12.75 -16.50 6.50
N ARG A 39 13.02 -15.23 6.83
CA ARG A 39 12.26 -14.44 7.81
C ARG A 39 11.16 -13.58 7.19
N ALA A 40 10.97 -13.63 5.89
CA ALA A 40 9.98 -12.80 5.20
C ALA A 40 8.56 -12.92 5.80
N THR A 41 8.16 -14.14 6.24
CA THR A 41 6.86 -14.38 6.88
C THR A 41 6.71 -13.83 8.30
N SER A 42 7.79 -13.35 8.90
CA SER A 42 7.81 -12.74 10.24
C SER A 42 8.28 -11.26 10.24
N GLY A 43 8.52 -10.71 9.06
CA GLY A 43 8.81 -9.28 8.84
C GLY A 43 7.55 -8.42 8.87
N LEU A 44 7.73 -7.10 8.71
CA LEU A 44 6.61 -6.17 8.57
C LEU A 44 5.92 -6.41 7.22
N LEU A 45 4.62 -6.70 7.29
CA LEU A 45 3.72 -6.77 6.13
C LEU A 45 2.64 -5.70 6.29
N LEU A 46 2.35 -4.98 5.21
CA LEU A 46 1.45 -3.84 5.25
C LEU A 46 0.09 -4.11 4.64
N ASP A 47 0.04 -4.98 3.62
CA ASP A 47 -1.22 -5.30 2.96
C ASP A 47 -1.25 -6.75 2.45
N ILE A 48 -2.47 -7.24 2.18
CA ILE A 48 -2.73 -8.58 1.67
C ILE A 48 -3.98 -8.60 0.79
N ALA A 49 -3.87 -9.20 -0.39
CA ALA A 49 -4.98 -9.37 -1.32
C ALA A 49 -5.12 -10.84 -1.78
N LYS A 50 -6.20 -11.10 -2.52
CA LYS A 50 -6.47 -12.41 -3.13
C LYS A 50 -6.33 -12.32 -4.64
N ALA A 51 -5.54 -13.23 -5.21
CA ALA A 51 -5.48 -13.53 -6.64
C ALA A 51 -6.19 -14.88 -6.85
N GLY A 52 -7.51 -14.86 -7.00
CA GLY A 52 -8.33 -16.07 -6.92
C GLY A 52 -8.21 -16.77 -5.56
N ASP A 53 -7.71 -18.01 -5.57
CA ASP A 53 -7.44 -18.77 -4.33
C ASP A 53 -6.07 -18.47 -3.70
N ARG A 54 -5.15 -17.82 -4.42
CA ARG A 54 -3.84 -17.43 -3.93
C ARG A 54 -3.94 -16.18 -3.04
N LEU A 55 -3.19 -16.16 -1.95
CA LEU A 55 -2.97 -14.97 -1.14
C LEU A 55 -1.66 -14.32 -1.55
N VAL A 56 -1.65 -13.00 -1.63
CA VAL A 56 -0.48 -12.18 -1.95
C VAL A 56 -0.36 -11.11 -0.89
N ALA A 57 0.73 -11.13 -0.11
CA ALA A 57 0.99 -10.13 0.93
C ALA A 57 2.26 -9.34 0.61
N VAL A 58 2.24 -8.05 0.88
CA VAL A 58 3.34 -7.11 0.58
C VAL A 58 3.82 -6.40 1.85
N GLY A 59 5.07 -5.92 1.84
CA GLY A 59 5.61 -5.20 2.98
C GLY A 59 7.01 -4.64 2.80
N ASP A 60 7.74 -4.58 3.92
CA ASP A 60 9.05 -3.96 3.98
C ASP A 60 10.06 -4.61 3.03
N GLN A 61 11.03 -3.81 2.56
CA GLN A 61 12.14 -4.23 1.68
C GLN A 61 11.71 -4.93 0.38
N GLY A 62 10.57 -4.54 -0.19
CA GLY A 62 10.05 -5.11 -1.43
C GLY A 62 9.53 -6.55 -1.28
N VAL A 63 9.31 -7.02 -0.05
CA VAL A 63 8.82 -8.38 0.18
C VAL A 63 7.43 -8.55 -0.39
N ILE A 64 7.27 -9.56 -1.27
CA ILE A 64 5.98 -10.10 -1.69
C ILE A 64 5.94 -11.59 -1.35
N LEU A 65 4.92 -12.00 -0.60
CA LEU A 65 4.68 -13.38 -0.18
C LEU A 65 3.46 -13.96 -0.87
N LEU A 66 3.57 -15.20 -1.31
CA LEU A 66 2.52 -15.96 -1.99
C LEU A 66 2.10 -17.17 -1.16
N SER A 67 0.81 -17.43 -1.05
CA SER A 67 0.30 -18.64 -0.41
C SER A 67 -0.82 -19.28 -1.20
N ASP A 68 -0.60 -20.51 -1.68
CA ASP A 68 -1.60 -21.37 -2.32
C ASP A 68 -2.28 -22.34 -1.32
N THR A 69 -1.97 -22.17 -0.02
CA THR A 69 -2.41 -23.08 1.04
C THR A 69 -3.28 -22.40 2.09
N GLN A 70 -4.02 -21.34 1.68
CA GLN A 70 -4.88 -20.56 2.58
C GLN A 70 -4.13 -19.98 3.79
N GLY A 71 -2.91 -19.44 3.55
CA GLY A 71 -2.06 -18.82 4.57
C GLY A 71 -1.24 -19.79 5.43
N ARG A 72 -1.24 -21.10 5.14
CA ARG A 72 -0.48 -22.10 5.93
C ARG A 72 0.99 -22.18 5.56
N GLN A 73 1.31 -22.02 4.29
CA GLN A 73 2.66 -22.01 3.75
C GLN A 73 2.82 -20.82 2.82
N TRP A 74 4.01 -20.24 2.83
CA TRP A 74 4.33 -19.04 2.09
C TRP A 74 5.62 -19.18 1.31
N GLN A 75 5.66 -18.58 0.15
CA GLN A 75 6.81 -18.47 -0.72
C GLN A 75 7.03 -17.01 -1.07
N GLN A 76 8.26 -16.53 -1.09
CA GLN A 76 8.61 -15.18 -1.50
C GLN A 76 8.75 -15.11 -3.04
N ALA A 77 8.05 -14.17 -3.66
CA ALA A 77 8.15 -13.88 -5.09
C ALA A 77 9.46 -13.18 -5.46
N ASP A 78 9.77 -13.14 -6.77
CA ASP A 78 10.83 -12.31 -7.33
C ASP A 78 10.28 -10.90 -7.60
N VAL A 79 10.87 -9.89 -6.96
CA VAL A 79 10.43 -8.49 -7.03
C VAL A 79 11.60 -7.61 -7.48
N PRO A 80 11.44 -6.75 -8.49
CA PRO A 80 12.54 -5.99 -9.08
C PRO A 80 13.03 -4.80 -8.25
N THR A 81 12.39 -4.51 -7.11
CA THR A 81 12.73 -3.41 -6.21
C THR A 81 12.82 -3.87 -4.76
N SER A 82 13.58 -3.17 -3.94
CA SER A 82 13.64 -3.36 -2.48
C SER A 82 12.95 -2.22 -1.70
N VAL A 83 12.16 -1.42 -2.38
CA VAL A 83 11.35 -0.36 -1.75
C VAL A 83 10.24 -0.98 -0.93
N MET A 84 9.89 -0.38 0.22
CA MET A 84 8.74 -0.79 1.03
C MET A 84 7.45 -0.70 0.20
N LEU A 85 6.70 -1.79 0.13
CA LEU A 85 5.40 -1.86 -0.54
C LEU A 85 4.28 -1.67 0.49
N THR A 86 3.36 -0.75 0.21
CA THR A 86 2.32 -0.27 1.13
C THR A 86 0.97 -0.92 0.89
N ALA A 87 0.63 -1.20 -0.38
CA ALA A 87 -0.65 -1.80 -0.74
C ALA A 87 -0.54 -2.73 -1.94
N VAL A 88 -1.48 -3.69 -2.04
CA VAL A 88 -1.62 -4.65 -3.13
C VAL A 88 -3.09 -4.90 -3.44
N THR A 89 -3.45 -4.94 -4.72
CA THR A 89 -4.80 -5.30 -5.16
C THR A 89 -4.75 -6.25 -6.35
N PHE A 90 -5.81 -7.04 -6.52
CA PHE A 90 -6.01 -7.88 -7.70
C PHE A 90 -7.38 -7.61 -8.29
N VAL A 91 -7.42 -7.28 -9.55
CA VAL A 91 -8.64 -7.01 -10.31
C VAL A 91 -9.17 -8.26 -11.01
N THR A 92 -8.29 -9.24 -11.26
CA THR A 92 -8.61 -10.59 -11.72
C THR A 92 -7.78 -11.60 -10.94
N ASP A 93 -7.99 -12.89 -11.14
CA ASP A 93 -7.16 -13.94 -10.54
C ASP A 93 -5.67 -13.84 -10.93
N PHE A 94 -5.33 -13.12 -12.00
CA PHE A 94 -3.98 -13.05 -12.55
C PHE A 94 -3.39 -11.64 -12.58
N ILE A 95 -4.22 -10.61 -12.77
CA ILE A 95 -3.76 -9.22 -12.91
C ILE A 95 -3.87 -8.52 -11.57
N GLY A 96 -2.75 -8.00 -11.10
CA GLY A 96 -2.68 -7.26 -9.85
C GLY A 96 -1.64 -6.15 -9.89
N TRP A 97 -1.72 -5.29 -8.90
CA TRP A 97 -0.93 -4.08 -8.74
C TRP A 97 -0.41 -3.99 -7.31
N ALA A 98 0.80 -3.49 -7.15
CA ALA A 98 1.35 -3.14 -5.84
C ALA A 98 2.01 -1.77 -5.92
N VAL A 99 1.86 -1.00 -4.85
CA VAL A 99 2.42 0.36 -4.73
C VAL A 99 3.28 0.46 -3.49
N GLY A 100 4.13 1.49 -3.44
CA GLY A 100 4.99 1.66 -2.28
C GLY A 100 5.65 3.04 -2.18
N HIS A 101 6.62 3.10 -1.29
CA HIS A 101 7.46 4.28 -1.13
C HIS A 101 8.19 4.63 -2.42
N ASP A 102 8.80 5.80 -2.45
CA ASP A 102 9.58 6.30 -3.59
C ASP A 102 8.80 6.29 -4.92
N GLY A 103 7.44 6.37 -4.83
CA GLY A 103 6.54 6.43 -5.99
C GLY A 103 6.48 5.15 -6.84
N VAL A 104 6.89 4.00 -6.29
CA VAL A 104 6.93 2.76 -7.06
C VAL A 104 5.54 2.19 -7.31
N LEU A 105 5.25 1.86 -8.56
CA LEU A 105 4.06 1.14 -8.99
C LEU A 105 4.49 -0.13 -9.74
N LEU A 106 4.05 -1.28 -9.25
CA LEU A 106 4.33 -2.60 -9.81
C LEU A 106 3.06 -3.22 -10.38
N ARG A 107 3.21 -4.03 -11.44
CA ARG A 107 2.14 -4.83 -12.04
C ARG A 107 2.57 -6.28 -12.18
N THR A 108 1.63 -7.19 -11.94
CA THR A 108 1.71 -8.62 -12.27
C THR A 108 0.61 -9.01 -13.26
N SER A 109 0.85 -10.05 -14.03
CA SER A 109 -0.14 -10.69 -14.91
C SER A 109 -0.18 -12.22 -14.76
N ASP A 110 0.43 -12.74 -13.68
CA ASP A 110 0.57 -14.17 -13.41
C ASP A 110 0.30 -14.52 -11.94
N ALA A 111 -0.67 -13.84 -11.34
CA ALA A 111 -1.09 -14.02 -9.95
C ALA A 111 0.04 -13.76 -8.94
N GLY A 112 0.90 -12.78 -9.22
CA GLY A 112 1.95 -12.33 -8.31
C GLY A 112 3.25 -13.14 -8.36
N LEU A 113 3.41 -14.10 -9.29
CA LEU A 113 4.66 -14.86 -9.43
C LEU A 113 5.81 -13.96 -9.88
N ASN A 114 5.55 -13.10 -10.86
CA ASN A 114 6.50 -12.11 -11.36
C ASN A 114 5.90 -10.72 -11.35
N TRP A 115 6.74 -9.73 -11.04
CA TRP A 115 6.35 -8.33 -10.98
C TRP A 115 7.25 -7.49 -11.89
N ARG A 116 6.68 -6.50 -12.54
CA ARG A 116 7.42 -5.49 -13.31
C ARG A 116 7.15 -4.10 -12.78
N VAL A 117 8.14 -3.24 -12.80
CA VAL A 117 7.95 -1.80 -12.55
C VAL A 117 7.16 -1.21 -13.70
N VAL A 118 6.11 -0.47 -13.40
CA VAL A 118 5.28 0.28 -14.34
C VAL A 118 5.62 1.75 -14.27
N MET A 119 5.88 2.24 -13.06
CA MET A 119 6.20 3.62 -12.77
C MET A 119 7.14 3.70 -11.58
N THR A 120 8.10 4.58 -11.63
CA THR A 120 8.96 5.00 -10.53
C THR A 120 8.55 6.41 -10.08
N GLY A 121 9.00 6.85 -8.89
CA GLY A 121 8.74 8.21 -8.46
C GLY A 121 9.34 9.28 -9.36
N ASN A 122 10.44 9.00 -10.08
CA ASN A 122 10.98 9.92 -11.07
C ASN A 122 10.03 10.11 -12.26
N GLU A 123 9.44 9.01 -12.74
CA GLU A 123 8.46 9.06 -13.84
C GLU A 123 7.14 9.69 -13.38
N LEU A 124 6.72 9.44 -12.13
CA LEU A 124 5.56 10.07 -11.51
C LEU A 124 5.74 11.59 -11.40
N ASN A 125 6.88 12.05 -10.91
CA ASN A 125 7.17 13.48 -10.79
C ASN A 125 7.20 14.15 -12.18
N ALA A 126 7.81 13.50 -13.18
CA ALA A 126 7.81 14.00 -14.57
C ALA A 126 6.38 14.06 -15.15
N LEU A 127 5.55 13.05 -14.89
CA LEU A 127 4.13 13.02 -15.31
C LEU A 127 3.36 14.21 -14.72
N GLN A 128 3.55 14.51 -13.43
CA GLN A 128 2.90 15.65 -12.76
C GLN A 128 3.32 16.97 -13.41
N VAL A 129 4.62 17.22 -13.59
CA VAL A 129 5.13 18.44 -14.22
C VAL A 129 4.58 18.59 -15.64
N GLU A 130 4.67 17.54 -16.47
CA GLU A 130 4.19 17.58 -17.86
C GLU A 130 2.68 17.85 -17.92
N GLN A 131 1.89 17.20 -17.07
CA GLN A 131 0.43 17.35 -17.11
C GLN A 131 -0.01 18.72 -16.63
N PHE A 132 0.51 19.23 -15.51
CA PHE A 132 0.11 20.54 -15.00
C PHE A 132 0.55 21.66 -15.95
N GLN A 133 1.75 21.56 -16.54
CA GLN A 133 2.17 22.51 -17.57
C GLN A 133 1.20 22.50 -18.77
N ARG A 134 0.80 21.33 -19.27
CA ARG A 134 -0.17 21.22 -20.37
C ARG A 134 -1.53 21.83 -20.04
N LEU A 135 -2.04 21.64 -18.81
CA LEU A 135 -3.31 22.21 -18.37
C LEU A 135 -3.24 23.73 -18.30
N ILE A 136 -2.14 24.29 -17.80
CA ILE A 136 -1.89 25.74 -17.76
C ILE A 136 -1.84 26.31 -19.18
N ASP A 137 -1.06 25.70 -20.07
CA ASP A 137 -0.93 26.13 -21.47
C ASP A 137 -2.26 26.07 -22.24
N ALA A 138 -3.15 25.13 -21.85
CA ALA A 138 -4.49 25.00 -22.41
C ALA A 138 -5.51 25.99 -21.82
N GLY A 139 -5.12 26.76 -20.78
CA GLY A 139 -6.00 27.71 -20.11
C GLY A 139 -6.91 27.08 -19.03
N GLY A 140 -6.59 25.89 -18.53
CA GLY A 140 -7.29 25.20 -17.45
C GLY A 140 -7.61 23.75 -17.76
N ASP A 141 -8.25 23.05 -16.81
CA ASP A 141 -8.83 21.72 -17.02
C ASP A 141 -10.29 21.86 -17.50
N SER A 142 -10.60 21.38 -18.70
CA SER A 142 -11.96 21.44 -19.27
C SER A 142 -13.00 20.66 -18.45
N ALA A 143 -12.57 19.69 -17.65
CA ALA A 143 -13.43 18.95 -16.72
C ALA A 143 -13.70 19.73 -15.41
N MET A 144 -12.85 20.73 -15.11
CA MET A 144 -12.95 21.57 -13.91
C MET A 144 -12.91 23.06 -14.30
N PRO A 145 -13.93 23.57 -15.03
CA PRO A 145 -13.90 24.93 -15.56
C PRO A 145 -13.90 26.03 -14.49
N GLU A 146 -14.30 25.70 -13.26
CA GLU A 146 -14.25 26.60 -12.10
C GLU A 146 -12.87 26.67 -11.45
N LEU A 147 -11.96 25.72 -11.72
CA LEU A 147 -10.61 25.71 -11.17
C LEU A 147 -9.76 26.77 -11.88
N ALA A 148 -9.28 27.73 -11.13
CA ALA A 148 -8.45 28.80 -11.68
C ALA A 148 -7.10 28.27 -12.15
N VAL A 149 -6.58 28.83 -13.25
CA VAL A 149 -5.25 28.49 -13.77
C VAL A 149 -4.14 28.78 -12.74
N ASP A 150 -4.31 29.81 -11.91
CA ASP A 150 -3.40 30.15 -10.84
C ASP A 150 -3.30 29.03 -9.79
N GLU A 151 -4.38 28.28 -9.54
CA GLU A 151 -4.36 27.12 -8.64
C GLU A 151 -3.56 25.94 -9.24
N LEU A 152 -3.67 25.72 -10.56
CA LEU A 152 -2.85 24.73 -11.26
C LEU A 152 -1.36 25.08 -11.19
N SER A 153 -1.00 26.37 -11.12
CA SER A 153 0.39 26.78 -10.97
C SER A 153 1.00 26.34 -9.64
N TYR A 154 0.25 26.31 -8.55
CA TYR A 154 0.73 25.77 -7.27
C TYR A 154 0.99 24.25 -7.35
N TYR A 155 0.14 23.49 -8.09
CA TYR A 155 0.42 22.07 -8.32
C TYR A 155 1.66 21.85 -9.18
N LEU A 156 1.89 22.71 -10.17
CA LEU A 156 3.10 22.67 -11.00
C LEU A 156 4.36 22.98 -10.17
N ASP A 157 4.33 24.05 -9.36
CA ASP A 157 5.46 24.43 -8.51
C ASP A 157 5.86 23.30 -7.56
N ASP A 158 4.88 22.65 -6.91
CA ASP A 158 5.16 21.51 -6.04
C ASP A 158 5.69 20.30 -6.82
N ALA A 159 5.18 20.04 -8.03
CA ALA A 159 5.68 18.96 -8.88
C ALA A 159 7.13 19.19 -9.32
N ILE A 160 7.51 20.44 -9.60
CA ILE A 160 8.90 20.83 -9.93
C ILE A 160 9.81 20.59 -8.72
N VAL A 161 9.40 21.02 -7.52
CA VAL A 161 10.17 20.79 -6.28
C VAL A 161 10.32 19.28 -6.03
N ALA A 162 9.24 18.51 -6.17
CA ALA A 162 9.29 17.05 -6.01
C ALA A 162 10.24 16.39 -7.04
N GLN A 163 10.30 16.91 -8.26
CA GLN A 163 11.22 16.43 -9.29
C GLN A 163 12.69 16.72 -8.93
N GLU A 164 12.99 17.89 -8.34
CA GLU A 164 14.32 18.26 -7.86
C GLU A 164 14.76 17.42 -6.65
N ASP A 165 13.84 17.13 -5.73
CA ASP A 165 14.09 16.35 -4.51
C ASP A 165 14.23 14.84 -4.79
N GLY A 166 13.77 14.38 -5.95
CA GLY A 166 13.81 12.97 -6.37
C GLY A 166 12.63 12.14 -5.92
N PRO A 167 12.69 10.80 -6.08
CA PRO A 167 11.56 9.89 -5.94
C PRO A 167 11.22 9.59 -4.47
N SER A 168 10.71 10.55 -3.73
CA SER A 168 10.44 10.43 -2.29
C SER A 168 8.96 10.30 -1.94
N LEU A 169 8.04 10.44 -2.92
CA LEU A 169 6.60 10.49 -2.69
C LEU A 169 6.02 9.09 -2.37
N PRO A 170 5.50 8.83 -1.16
CA PRO A 170 4.90 7.54 -0.86
C PRO A 170 3.54 7.38 -1.56
N LEU A 171 3.36 6.28 -2.29
CA LEU A 171 2.05 5.78 -2.67
C LEU A 171 1.50 4.98 -1.50
N LEU A 172 0.24 5.21 -1.12
CA LEU A 172 -0.35 4.63 0.09
C LEU A 172 -1.35 3.53 -0.20
N ASN A 173 -2.11 3.65 -1.30
CA ASN A 173 -3.11 2.67 -1.67
C ASN A 173 -3.29 2.58 -3.19
N VAL A 174 -3.85 1.46 -3.66
CA VAL A 174 -4.21 1.21 -5.05
C VAL A 174 -5.56 0.52 -5.12
N PHE A 175 -6.47 1.05 -5.93
CA PHE A 175 -7.82 0.55 -6.10
C PHE A 175 -8.16 0.41 -7.59
N PHE A 176 -8.82 -0.68 -7.96
CA PHE A 176 -9.35 -0.90 -9.29
C PHE A 176 -10.84 -1.27 -9.19
N SER A 177 -11.70 -0.58 -9.93
CA SER A 177 -13.12 -0.91 -10.05
C SER A 177 -13.36 -2.05 -11.03
N ASP A 178 -12.52 -2.15 -12.05
CA ASP A 178 -12.52 -3.17 -13.09
C ASP A 178 -11.11 -3.27 -13.72
N PRO A 179 -10.86 -4.18 -14.71
CA PRO A 179 -9.54 -4.35 -15.30
C PRO A 179 -8.94 -3.11 -15.97
N ASP A 180 -9.76 -2.17 -16.42
CA ASP A 180 -9.32 -1.00 -17.18
C ASP A 180 -9.24 0.27 -16.30
N HIS A 181 -10.10 0.39 -15.28
CA HIS A 181 -10.21 1.58 -14.45
C HIS A 181 -9.60 1.40 -13.07
N GLY A 182 -8.56 2.17 -12.79
CA GLY A 182 -7.84 2.11 -11.52
C GLY A 182 -7.35 3.46 -11.03
N PHE A 183 -7.09 3.51 -9.72
CA PHE A 183 -6.60 4.68 -9.01
C PHE A 183 -5.41 4.31 -8.13
N VAL A 184 -4.44 5.19 -8.06
CA VAL A 184 -3.35 5.14 -7.08
C VAL A 184 -3.38 6.44 -6.29
N MET A 185 -3.33 6.33 -4.99
CA MET A 185 -3.37 7.47 -4.08
C MET A 185 -2.19 7.46 -3.14
N GLY A 186 -1.83 8.63 -2.64
CA GLY A 186 -0.62 8.77 -1.84
C GLY A 186 -0.61 9.97 -0.91
N ALA A 187 0.57 10.22 -0.41
CA ALA A 187 0.86 11.36 0.44
C ALA A 187 0.62 12.68 -0.30
N TYR A 188 0.39 13.74 0.46
CA TYR A 188 0.20 15.11 -0.03
C TYR A 188 -0.92 15.27 -1.07
N GLY A 189 -2.01 14.50 -0.91
CA GLY A 189 -3.18 14.57 -1.76
C GLY A 189 -2.98 14.01 -3.17
N LEU A 190 -1.91 13.22 -3.40
CA LEU A 190 -1.69 12.60 -4.70
C LEU A 190 -2.83 11.66 -5.07
N LEU A 191 -3.37 11.86 -6.27
CA LEU A 191 -4.30 10.94 -6.93
C LEU A 191 -3.92 10.84 -8.40
N ILE A 192 -3.67 9.62 -8.88
CA ILE A 192 -3.52 9.32 -10.30
C ILE A 192 -4.52 8.23 -10.70
N ALA A 193 -4.95 8.24 -11.95
CA ALA A 193 -5.90 7.27 -12.47
C ALA A 193 -5.49 6.71 -13.84
N THR A 194 -5.93 5.50 -14.12
CA THR A 194 -5.87 4.86 -15.44
C THR A 194 -7.26 4.48 -15.92
N GLN A 195 -7.45 4.49 -17.25
CA GLN A 195 -8.67 4.06 -17.94
C GLN A 195 -8.38 3.02 -19.01
N ASP A 196 -7.16 2.48 -19.03
CA ASP A 196 -6.66 1.53 -20.02
C ASP A 196 -5.84 0.39 -19.39
N GLY A 197 -6.17 0.03 -18.14
CA GLY A 197 -5.51 -1.05 -17.43
C GLY A 197 -4.04 -0.77 -17.10
N GLY A 198 -3.69 0.53 -16.94
CA GLY A 198 -2.36 0.98 -16.54
C GLY A 198 -1.36 1.11 -17.68
N ASP A 199 -1.82 1.14 -18.93
CA ASP A 199 -0.96 1.47 -20.06
C ASP A 199 -0.64 2.98 -20.09
N SER A 200 -1.57 3.83 -19.61
CA SER A 200 -1.34 5.24 -19.33
C SER A 200 -1.97 5.70 -18.01
N TRP A 201 -1.42 6.79 -17.45
CA TRP A 201 -1.86 7.37 -16.18
C TRP A 201 -2.07 8.87 -16.30
N LYS A 202 -3.05 9.40 -15.57
CA LYS A 202 -3.36 10.83 -15.47
C LYS A 202 -3.34 11.27 -14.02
N VAL A 203 -2.84 12.47 -13.75
CA VAL A 203 -2.91 13.10 -12.42
C VAL A 203 -4.28 13.73 -12.24
N LEU A 204 -4.97 13.35 -11.15
CA LEU A 204 -6.28 13.87 -10.78
C LEU A 204 -6.28 14.61 -9.44
N SER A 205 -5.12 14.85 -8.84
CA SER A 205 -5.00 15.48 -7.52
C SER A 205 -5.74 16.83 -7.43
N HIS A 206 -5.71 17.62 -8.49
CA HIS A 206 -6.38 18.93 -8.59
C HIS A 206 -7.92 18.84 -8.70
N ARG A 207 -8.47 17.65 -8.93
CA ARG A 207 -9.92 17.40 -9.01
C ARG A 207 -10.54 17.03 -7.67
N VAL A 208 -9.70 16.70 -6.68
CA VAL A 208 -10.15 16.44 -5.31
C VAL A 208 -10.13 17.76 -4.54
N PRO A 209 -11.21 18.17 -3.86
CA PRO A 209 -11.25 19.42 -3.08
C PRO A 209 -10.46 19.28 -1.76
N ASN A 210 -9.13 19.15 -1.88
CA ASN A 210 -8.17 18.93 -0.80
C ASN A 210 -7.10 20.05 -0.76
N PRO A 211 -7.48 21.29 -0.40
CA PRO A 211 -6.57 22.43 -0.45
C PRO A 211 -5.37 22.30 0.50
N ASP A 212 -5.55 21.61 1.65
CA ASP A 212 -4.50 21.39 2.64
C ASP A 212 -3.57 20.22 2.26
N ARG A 213 -3.84 19.52 1.16
CA ARG A 213 -3.05 18.39 0.64
C ARG A 213 -2.86 17.27 1.65
N PHE A 214 -3.88 17.00 2.43
CA PHE A 214 -3.91 15.85 3.34
C PHE A 214 -3.72 14.53 2.58
N HIS A 215 -3.12 13.55 3.25
CA HIS A 215 -2.87 12.24 2.68
C HIS A 215 -4.18 11.52 2.32
N LEU A 216 -4.21 10.88 1.15
CA LEU A 216 -5.30 10.04 0.70
C LEU A 216 -4.95 8.59 1.05
N ASN A 217 -5.63 8.01 2.06
CA ASN A 217 -5.20 6.77 2.67
C ASN A 217 -5.89 5.53 2.09
N ALA A 218 -7.16 5.62 1.74
CA ALA A 218 -7.94 4.48 1.30
C ALA A 218 -9.06 4.88 0.33
N MET A 219 -9.38 3.96 -0.57
CA MET A 219 -10.49 4.08 -1.52
C MET A 219 -11.28 2.78 -1.57
N THR A 220 -12.58 2.91 -1.72
CA THR A 220 -13.51 1.80 -2.03
C THR A 220 -14.58 2.27 -3.00
N GLY A 221 -15.38 1.35 -3.50
CA GLY A 221 -16.52 1.69 -4.35
C GLY A 221 -17.65 0.67 -4.28
N ASP A 222 -18.83 1.12 -4.67
CA ASP A 222 -19.98 0.26 -4.91
C ASP A 222 -20.48 0.45 -6.37
N ALA A 223 -21.70 0.01 -6.67
CA ALA A 223 -22.27 0.13 -8.00
C ALA A 223 -22.57 1.59 -8.42
N HIS A 224 -22.54 2.54 -7.49
CA HIS A 224 -23.00 3.91 -7.70
C HIS A 224 -21.90 4.95 -7.45
N TYR A 225 -21.05 4.70 -6.43
CA TYR A 225 -20.10 5.68 -5.95
C TYR A 225 -18.72 5.08 -5.68
N LEU A 226 -17.70 5.92 -5.88
CA LEU A 226 -16.38 5.75 -5.30
C LEU A 226 -16.31 6.61 -4.03
N TYR A 227 -15.61 6.11 -3.01
CA TYR A 227 -15.39 6.78 -1.74
C TYR A 227 -13.90 6.85 -1.47
N LEU A 228 -13.42 7.99 -0.98
CA LEU A 228 -12.03 8.24 -0.65
C LEU A 228 -11.95 8.82 0.76
N ALA A 229 -11.08 8.24 1.58
CA ALA A 229 -10.85 8.64 2.97
C ALA A 229 -9.37 8.92 3.23
N GLY A 230 -9.07 9.83 4.17
CA GLY A 230 -7.70 10.22 4.40
C GLY A 230 -7.41 10.82 5.76
N GLU A 231 -6.32 11.59 5.77
CA GLU A 231 -5.81 12.30 6.93
C GLU A 231 -6.78 13.38 7.40
N ALA A 232 -6.72 13.74 8.70
CA ALA A 232 -7.53 14.80 9.29
C ALA A 232 -9.05 14.68 9.07
N GLY A 233 -9.53 13.47 8.82
CA GLY A 233 -10.96 13.21 8.63
C GLY A 233 -11.50 13.54 7.23
N ILE A 234 -10.65 13.83 6.24
CA ILE A 234 -11.14 14.09 4.87
C ILE A 234 -11.90 12.89 4.31
N LEU A 235 -13.04 13.19 3.71
CA LEU A 235 -13.91 12.22 3.05
C LEU A 235 -14.45 12.82 1.76
N TYR A 236 -14.36 12.05 0.69
CA TYR A 236 -14.87 12.44 -0.61
C TYR A 236 -15.68 11.31 -1.25
N ARG A 237 -16.60 11.68 -2.11
CA ARG A 237 -17.39 10.75 -2.92
C ARG A 237 -17.41 11.20 -4.37
N SER A 238 -17.37 10.24 -5.30
CA SER A 238 -17.55 10.48 -6.74
C SER A 238 -18.66 9.60 -7.29
N GLY A 239 -19.60 10.17 -8.03
CA GLY A 239 -20.66 9.46 -8.73
C GLY A 239 -20.40 9.27 -10.23
N ASP A 240 -19.23 9.65 -10.74
CA ASP A 240 -18.85 9.65 -12.14
C ASP A 240 -17.47 9.03 -12.40
N GLN A 241 -17.14 8.00 -11.63
CA GLN A 241 -15.90 7.23 -11.76
C GLN A 241 -14.62 8.07 -11.53
N GLY A 242 -14.68 9.05 -10.62
CA GLY A 242 -13.52 9.84 -10.20
C GLY A 242 -13.23 11.07 -11.06
N GLU A 243 -14.10 11.43 -12.00
CA GLU A 243 -13.96 12.67 -12.77
C GLU A 243 -14.21 13.91 -11.91
N HIS A 244 -15.20 13.84 -10.99
CA HIS A 244 -15.48 14.87 -10.00
C HIS A 244 -15.63 14.25 -8.61
N TRP A 245 -15.18 14.99 -7.60
CA TRP A 245 -15.24 14.60 -6.19
C TRP A 245 -15.99 15.65 -5.38
N GLU A 246 -16.94 15.20 -4.57
CA GLU A 246 -17.63 16.04 -3.58
C GLU A 246 -17.14 15.73 -2.17
N ALA A 247 -16.91 16.75 -1.36
CA ALA A 247 -16.57 16.57 0.05
C ALA A 247 -17.82 16.11 0.82
N LEU A 248 -17.65 15.13 1.69
CA LEU A 248 -18.69 14.66 2.61
C LEU A 248 -18.46 15.24 4.00
N ASP A 249 -19.55 15.44 4.75
CA ASP A 249 -19.48 15.81 6.15
C ASP A 249 -18.84 14.68 6.96
N SER A 250 -17.66 14.93 7.51
CA SER A 250 -16.92 13.93 8.27
C SER A 250 -17.45 13.80 9.70
N PRO A 251 -17.62 12.58 10.22
CA PRO A 251 -18.02 12.36 11.61
C PRO A 251 -16.89 12.58 12.63
N TYR A 252 -15.65 12.78 12.15
CA TYR A 252 -14.46 12.83 13.00
C TYR A 252 -13.31 13.60 12.34
N GLU A 253 -12.61 14.43 13.11
CA GLU A 253 -11.47 15.25 12.63
C GLU A 253 -10.13 14.49 12.62
N GLY A 254 -10.11 13.21 12.97
CA GLY A 254 -8.90 12.37 12.94
C GLY A 254 -8.82 11.50 11.70
N SER A 255 -7.61 11.03 11.40
CA SER A 255 -7.34 10.25 10.18
C SER A 255 -8.11 8.93 10.14
N PHE A 256 -8.62 8.61 8.95
CA PHE A 256 -9.12 7.30 8.58
C PHE A 256 -8.03 6.53 7.82
N PHE A 257 -7.93 5.22 8.07
CA PHE A 257 -6.93 4.36 7.46
C PHE A 257 -7.52 3.33 6.51
N ASP A 258 -8.81 3.03 6.65
CA ASP A 258 -9.51 2.16 5.72
C ASP A 258 -10.99 2.57 5.57
N ILE A 259 -11.51 2.34 4.39
CA ILE A 259 -12.91 2.55 4.01
C ILE A 259 -13.39 1.34 3.22
N ASN A 260 -14.56 0.81 3.54
CA ASN A 260 -15.09 -0.37 2.85
C ASN A 260 -16.61 -0.29 2.73
N VAL A 261 -17.18 -0.98 1.75
CA VAL A 261 -18.63 -1.14 1.62
C VAL A 261 -19.00 -2.57 2.02
N TYR A 262 -19.86 -2.68 3.02
CA TYR A 262 -20.34 -3.95 3.53
C TYR A 262 -21.86 -3.93 3.68
N ARG A 263 -22.58 -4.82 2.98
CA ARG A 263 -24.05 -4.91 2.97
C ARG A 263 -24.76 -3.60 2.59
N GLY A 264 -24.13 -2.78 1.76
CA GLY A 264 -24.65 -1.48 1.36
C GLY A 264 -24.39 -0.33 2.34
N GLU A 265 -23.74 -0.61 3.47
CA GLU A 265 -23.24 0.41 4.39
C GLU A 265 -21.79 0.76 4.07
N VAL A 266 -21.42 2.03 4.15
CA VAL A 266 -20.03 2.49 4.09
C VAL A 266 -19.46 2.46 5.50
N LEU A 267 -18.29 1.80 5.69
CA LEU A 267 -17.60 1.71 6.97
C LEU A 267 -16.29 2.50 6.90
N LEU A 268 -15.99 3.23 7.97
CA LEU A 268 -14.76 3.98 8.14
C LEU A 268 -14.04 3.51 9.40
N ALA A 269 -12.78 3.09 9.24
CA ALA A 269 -11.90 2.73 10.35
C ALA A 269 -10.77 3.74 10.50
N GLY A 270 -10.51 4.21 11.73
CA GLY A 270 -9.56 5.29 11.96
C GLY A 270 -8.85 5.27 13.30
N LEU A 271 -8.27 6.43 13.62
CA LEU A 271 -7.54 6.66 14.87
C LEU A 271 -8.38 6.40 16.10
N ARG A 272 -7.72 6.00 17.19
CA ARG A 272 -8.28 5.89 18.56
C ARG A 272 -9.51 4.99 18.67
N GLY A 273 -9.60 3.94 17.85
CA GLY A 273 -10.70 2.97 17.87
C GLY A 273 -11.99 3.51 17.25
N HIS A 274 -11.93 4.61 16.51
CA HIS A 274 -13.12 5.12 15.83
C HIS A 274 -13.49 4.24 14.64
N LEU A 275 -14.69 3.72 14.69
CA LEU A 275 -15.38 3.04 13.59
C LEU A 275 -16.71 3.73 13.38
N PHE A 276 -16.99 4.11 12.14
CA PHE A 276 -18.26 4.70 11.75
C PHE A 276 -18.91 3.87 10.65
N THR A 277 -20.23 3.95 10.55
CA THR A 277 -21.03 3.35 9.48
C THR A 277 -22.02 4.37 8.94
N SER A 278 -22.22 4.34 7.64
CA SER A 278 -23.21 5.14 6.94
C SER A 278 -24.14 4.22 6.14
N PRO A 279 -25.45 4.22 6.42
CA PRO A 279 -26.43 3.47 5.65
C PRO A 279 -26.92 4.18 4.38
N ASP A 280 -26.52 5.43 4.18
CA ASP A 280 -27.06 6.35 3.18
C ASP A 280 -25.96 6.98 2.30
N GLN A 281 -24.94 6.18 1.97
CA GLN A 281 -23.89 6.55 1.00
C GLN A 281 -23.00 7.73 1.46
N GLY A 282 -22.76 7.84 2.78
CA GLY A 282 -21.89 8.86 3.36
C GLY A 282 -22.59 10.18 3.69
N ILE A 283 -23.94 10.24 3.61
CA ILE A 283 -24.70 11.46 3.95
C ILE A 283 -24.79 11.64 5.47
N THR A 284 -25.06 10.54 6.19
CA THR A 284 -25.06 10.54 7.66
C THR A 284 -24.19 9.40 8.20
N TRP A 285 -23.63 9.59 9.39
CA TRP A 285 -22.71 8.64 10.01
C TRP A 285 -23.14 8.31 11.43
N GLU A 286 -23.03 7.03 11.77
CA GLU A 286 -23.24 6.52 13.13
C GLU A 286 -21.93 5.92 13.66
N GLN A 287 -21.53 6.31 14.86
CA GLN A 287 -20.36 5.72 15.51
C GLN A 287 -20.71 4.34 16.06
N VAL A 288 -19.92 3.33 15.68
CA VAL A 288 -20.01 2.00 16.27
C VAL A 288 -19.25 2.00 17.60
N ALA A 289 -19.96 1.68 18.70
CA ALA A 289 -19.34 1.61 20.01
C ALA A 289 -18.39 0.42 20.13
N ILE A 290 -17.12 0.69 20.32
CA ILE A 290 -16.06 -0.32 20.45
C ILE A 290 -15.22 0.01 21.69
N ASP A 291 -14.90 -1.00 22.49
CA ASP A 291 -14.08 -0.85 23.71
C ASP A 291 -12.59 -1.06 23.39
N THR A 292 -12.02 -0.22 22.51
CA THR A 292 -10.58 -0.15 22.26
C THR A 292 -10.16 1.26 21.90
N PRO A 293 -9.09 1.81 22.50
CA PRO A 293 -8.50 3.09 22.08
C PRO A 293 -7.47 2.91 20.96
N SER A 294 -7.26 1.70 20.47
CA SER A 294 -6.23 1.41 19.45
C SER A 294 -6.70 1.83 18.07
N THR A 295 -5.79 2.32 17.26
CA THR A 295 -6.05 2.63 15.85
C THR A 295 -6.57 1.39 15.10
N LEU A 296 -7.63 1.57 14.33
CA LEU A 296 -8.18 0.57 13.42
C LEU A 296 -7.60 0.81 12.02
N SER A 297 -6.97 -0.20 11.45
CA SER A 297 -6.18 -0.08 10.21
C SER A 297 -6.80 -0.81 9.03
N ALA A 298 -7.73 -1.75 9.26
CA ALA A 298 -8.29 -2.57 8.21
C ALA A 298 -9.74 -2.98 8.47
N VAL A 299 -10.52 -2.98 7.40
CA VAL A 299 -11.90 -3.48 7.32
C VAL A 299 -11.95 -4.57 6.26
N ALA A 300 -12.12 -5.81 6.65
CA ALA A 300 -12.19 -6.94 5.74
C ALA A 300 -13.56 -7.63 5.83
N SER A 301 -14.11 -8.01 4.69
CA SER A 301 -15.42 -8.70 4.64
C SER A 301 -15.32 -10.05 3.93
N ARG A 302 -16.21 -10.97 4.29
CA ARG A 302 -16.41 -12.25 3.63
C ARG A 302 -17.82 -12.28 3.03
N ASP A 303 -17.94 -12.07 1.73
CA ASP A 303 -19.16 -12.28 0.94
C ASP A 303 -20.44 -11.75 1.64
N ASN A 304 -20.40 -10.58 2.26
CA ASN A 304 -21.48 -10.02 3.07
C ASN A 304 -21.97 -10.94 4.22
N GLN A 305 -21.18 -11.96 4.63
CA GLN A 305 -21.57 -12.89 5.71
C GLN A 305 -20.91 -12.54 7.03
N SER A 306 -19.66 -12.10 7.00
CA SER A 306 -18.91 -11.72 8.21
C SER A 306 -17.94 -10.60 7.92
N LEU A 307 -17.69 -9.81 8.95
CA LEU A 307 -16.85 -8.62 8.97
C LEU A 307 -15.73 -8.82 9.98
N LEU A 308 -14.53 -8.46 9.61
CA LEU A 308 -13.37 -8.35 10.49
C LEU A 308 -12.83 -6.94 10.43
N ILE A 309 -12.63 -6.33 11.60
CA ILE A 309 -11.87 -5.08 11.75
C ILE A 309 -10.59 -5.41 12.49
N ALA A 310 -9.46 -4.96 11.96
CA ALA A 310 -8.16 -5.18 12.58
C ALA A 310 -7.44 -3.85 12.82
N GLY A 311 -6.51 -3.84 13.79
CA GLY A 311 -5.78 -2.63 14.12
C GLY A 311 -4.60 -2.84 15.04
N GLN A 312 -4.11 -1.73 15.57
CA GLN A 312 -2.96 -1.70 16.45
C GLN A 312 -3.26 -2.35 17.81
N GLY A 313 -2.19 -2.69 18.56
CA GLY A 313 -2.31 -3.26 19.90
C GLY A 313 -2.96 -4.64 19.95
N GLY A 314 -3.05 -5.36 18.83
CA GLY A 314 -3.70 -6.66 18.71
C GLY A 314 -5.21 -6.58 18.59
N SER A 315 -5.77 -5.41 18.28
CA SER A 315 -7.21 -5.25 18.11
C SER A 315 -7.72 -6.05 16.93
N VAL A 316 -8.65 -6.98 17.18
CA VAL A 316 -9.38 -7.75 16.17
C VAL A 316 -10.83 -7.80 16.61
N LEU A 317 -11.73 -7.32 15.77
CA LEU A 317 -13.16 -7.40 15.99
C LEU A 317 -13.78 -8.27 14.91
N LEU A 318 -14.69 -9.15 15.32
CA LEU A 318 -15.43 -10.04 14.42
C LEU A 318 -16.94 -9.90 14.63
N GLY A 319 -17.70 -9.98 13.55
CA GLY A 319 -19.15 -9.99 13.59
C GLY A 319 -19.78 -10.24 12.23
N GLU A 320 -21.10 -10.33 12.22
CA GLU A 320 -21.89 -10.45 10.99
C GLU A 320 -22.54 -9.11 10.58
N GLN A 321 -22.57 -8.16 11.48
CA GLN A 321 -23.15 -6.82 11.31
C GLN A 321 -22.20 -5.77 11.86
N SER A 322 -22.15 -4.63 11.22
CA SER A 322 -21.26 -3.49 11.56
C SER A 322 -21.43 -3.02 13.03
N HIS A 323 -22.65 -3.03 13.55
CA HIS A 323 -22.98 -2.59 14.91
C HIS A 323 -22.96 -3.74 15.96
N ARG A 324 -22.57 -4.97 15.57
CA ARG A 324 -22.49 -6.15 16.44
C ARG A 324 -21.15 -6.86 16.28
N LEU A 325 -20.09 -6.13 16.60
CA LEU A 325 -18.72 -6.63 16.56
C LEU A 325 -18.27 -7.05 17.97
N GLN A 326 -17.63 -8.20 18.05
CA GLN A 326 -17.01 -8.68 19.28
C GLN A 326 -15.50 -8.40 19.21
N LEU A 327 -15.00 -7.65 20.18
CA LEU A 327 -13.56 -7.45 20.37
C LEU A 327 -12.93 -8.74 20.92
N LEU A 328 -11.95 -9.25 20.20
CA LEU A 328 -11.19 -10.45 20.58
C LEU A 328 -9.90 -10.02 21.28
N ASN A 329 -9.68 -10.59 22.47
CA ASN A 329 -8.44 -10.35 23.20
C ASN A 329 -7.30 -11.16 22.57
N GLN A 330 -6.40 -10.49 21.86
CA GLN A 330 -5.18 -11.08 21.34
C GLN A 330 -4.04 -10.89 22.34
N SER A 331 -3.54 -11.99 22.90
CA SER A 331 -2.51 -11.99 23.95
C SER A 331 -1.17 -11.42 23.49
N ASP A 332 -0.88 -11.44 22.20
CA ASP A 332 0.40 -11.01 21.62
C ASP A 332 0.48 -9.51 21.30
N ARG A 333 -0.62 -8.77 21.40
CA ARG A 333 -0.72 -7.31 21.17
C ARG A 333 -0.01 -6.80 19.90
N ARG A 334 0.10 -7.63 18.86
CA ARG A 334 0.71 -7.25 17.57
C ARG A 334 -0.20 -6.30 16.84
N GLY A 335 0.38 -5.27 16.20
CA GLY A 335 -0.34 -4.42 15.26
C GLY A 335 -0.65 -5.19 13.97
N TRP A 336 -1.90 -5.07 13.52
CA TRP A 336 -2.38 -5.65 12.27
C TRP A 336 -2.63 -4.52 11.28
N SER A 337 -2.16 -4.70 10.04
CA SER A 337 -2.28 -3.71 8.96
C SER A 337 -3.39 -4.07 7.99
N ALA A 338 -3.58 -5.36 7.68
CA ALA A 338 -4.60 -5.83 6.76
C ALA A 338 -5.05 -7.26 7.10
N ALA A 339 -6.19 -7.66 6.53
CA ALA A 339 -6.73 -9.01 6.66
C ALA A 339 -7.50 -9.44 5.42
N VAL A 340 -7.52 -10.76 5.15
CA VAL A 340 -8.38 -11.34 4.10
C VAL A 340 -9.08 -12.61 4.59
N PRO A 341 -10.30 -12.89 4.11
CA PRO A 341 -10.99 -14.11 4.41
C PRO A 341 -10.38 -15.31 3.68
N VAL A 342 -10.28 -16.43 4.42
CA VAL A 342 -9.91 -17.75 3.88
C VAL A 342 -11.00 -18.76 4.22
N LYS A 343 -11.00 -19.94 3.60
CA LYS A 343 -12.09 -20.93 3.72
C LYS A 343 -12.56 -21.17 5.17
N ASN A 344 -11.63 -21.26 6.13
CA ASN A 344 -11.93 -21.61 7.52
C ASN A 344 -11.55 -20.53 8.53
N GLY A 345 -11.44 -19.27 8.13
CA GLY A 345 -11.05 -18.18 9.03
C GLY A 345 -10.54 -16.97 8.28
N TRP A 346 -9.50 -16.34 8.82
CA TRP A 346 -8.91 -15.12 8.31
C TRP A 346 -7.39 -15.20 8.36
N VAL A 347 -6.74 -14.60 7.38
CA VAL A 347 -5.31 -14.33 7.43
C VAL A 347 -5.14 -12.84 7.70
N LEU A 348 -4.38 -12.52 8.76
CA LEU A 348 -3.98 -11.17 9.12
C LEU A 348 -2.50 -10.99 8.82
N VAL A 349 -2.12 -9.79 8.42
CA VAL A 349 -0.72 -9.38 8.24
C VAL A 349 -0.46 -8.10 9.03
N GLY A 350 0.79 -7.91 9.48
CA GLY A 350 1.15 -6.74 10.28
C GLY A 350 2.61 -6.74 10.73
N GLU A 351 2.88 -6.12 11.89
CA GLU A 351 4.22 -5.85 12.43
C GLU A 351 5.16 -7.07 12.52
N LYS A 352 4.61 -8.25 12.74
CA LYS A 352 5.37 -9.49 12.90
C LYS A 352 4.92 -10.57 11.92
N GLY A 353 4.59 -10.16 10.70
CA GLY A 353 4.25 -11.04 9.59
C GLY A 353 2.82 -11.54 9.64
N VAL A 354 2.65 -12.82 9.40
CA VAL A 354 1.37 -13.48 9.13
C VAL A 354 0.78 -14.14 10.37
N LYS A 355 -0.53 -14.05 10.55
CA LYS A 355 -1.32 -14.82 11.52
C LYS A 355 -2.55 -15.42 10.86
N LEU A 356 -2.79 -16.69 11.10
CA LEU A 356 -4.00 -17.39 10.69
C LEU A 356 -4.90 -17.59 11.91
N ILE A 357 -6.15 -17.14 11.80
CA ILE A 357 -7.19 -17.37 12.83
C ILE A 357 -8.39 -18.07 12.20
N ASP A 358 -9.14 -18.81 13.03
CA ASP A 358 -10.38 -19.45 12.60
C ASP A 358 -11.54 -18.44 12.57
N ARG A 359 -12.76 -18.92 12.31
CA ARG A 359 -13.97 -18.09 12.24
C ARG A 359 -14.40 -17.50 13.60
N LEU A 360 -13.87 -18.03 14.69
CA LEU A 360 -14.12 -17.55 16.05
C LEU A 360 -12.99 -16.64 16.55
N GLY A 361 -11.94 -16.46 15.73
CA GLY A 361 -10.78 -15.63 16.07
C GLY A 361 -9.68 -16.35 16.83
N GLU A 362 -9.78 -17.66 17.00
CA GLU A 362 -8.76 -18.46 17.66
C GLU A 362 -7.57 -18.73 16.71
N ALA A 363 -6.35 -18.61 17.24
CA ALA A 363 -5.14 -18.79 16.44
C ALA A 363 -5.02 -20.24 15.94
N ILE A 364 -4.83 -20.41 14.63
CA ILE A 364 -4.54 -21.70 14.00
C ILE A 364 -3.01 -21.87 13.94
N SER A 365 -2.50 -22.93 14.61
CA SER A 365 -1.07 -23.27 14.57
C SER A 365 -0.63 -23.68 13.17
N LEU A 366 0.39 -23.04 12.62
CA LEU A 366 0.97 -23.35 11.32
C LEU A 366 1.75 -24.70 11.32
N HIS A 367 2.07 -25.27 12.49
CA HIS A 367 2.88 -26.50 12.64
C HIS A 367 2.09 -27.81 12.83
N ALA A 368 0.76 -27.79 12.78
CA ALA A 368 -0.05 -28.98 13.12
C ALA A 368 -0.16 -30.07 12.01
N SER A 369 0.42 -29.85 10.81
CA SER A 369 0.25 -30.79 9.67
C SER A 369 1.36 -31.84 9.54
N GLU A 370 2.53 -31.68 10.15
CA GLU A 370 3.60 -32.68 10.06
C GLU A 370 3.49 -33.85 11.09
N GLN A 371 2.88 -33.61 12.24
CA GLN A 371 2.78 -34.65 13.27
C GLN A 371 1.70 -35.72 13.01
N LYS A 372 0.66 -35.44 12.22
CA LYS A 372 -0.34 -36.48 11.84
C LYS A 372 0.13 -37.41 10.74
N GLY A 373 1.08 -37.00 9.90
CA GLY A 373 1.66 -37.83 8.84
C GLY A 373 2.66 -38.88 9.35
N ILE A 374 3.30 -38.63 10.47
CA ILE A 374 4.30 -39.53 11.08
C ILE A 374 3.62 -40.62 11.96
N ALA A 375 2.51 -40.29 12.62
CA ALA A 375 1.78 -41.24 13.46
C ALA A 375 1.02 -42.33 12.68
N MET A 376 0.71 -42.12 11.39
CA MET A 376 0.05 -43.13 10.53
C MET A 376 1.04 -44.09 9.81
N ARG A 377 2.37 -43.85 9.90
CA ARG A 377 3.40 -44.76 9.31
C ARG A 377 4.12 -45.66 10.32
N ALA A 378 3.72 -45.60 11.58
CA ALA A 378 4.34 -46.41 12.64
C ALA A 378 3.27 -47.31 13.34
N GLN A 379 2.56 -48.13 12.58
CA GLN A 379 1.91 -49.33 13.08
C GLN A 379 2.32 -50.49 12.20
N PRO A 380 2.82 -51.59 12.82
CA PRO A 380 3.39 -52.75 12.15
C PRO A 380 2.36 -53.61 11.41
#